data_51724136031f1078f40bd71e3d1883f7
#
_entry.id   51724136031f1078f40bd71e3d1883f7
#
_cell.length_a   1.000
_cell.length_b   1.000
_cell.length_c   1.000
_cell.angle_alpha   90.00
_cell.angle_beta   90.00
_cell.angle_gamma   90.00
#
_symmetry.space_group_name_H-M   'P 1'
#
loop_
_entity.id
_entity.type
_entity.pdbx_description
1 polymer ?
#
loop_
_entity_poly.entity_id
_entity_poly.type
_entity_poly.pdbx_seq_one_letter_code
_entity_poly.pdbx_strand_id
1 'polypeptide(L)'
;MVTTPDGMPVAMVHSQNCTSDLNAWVNLFRENLESFGVKVDTNTLYGTLYNKALEGDADCGGLLPYCYFSGEHITHFEEGRPLFARTPDSKFTLANFMRSHLFTSVGALKLGMDILLKEEGVVVDKLLGHGGFFKTKGVGQKVMAAAVNAPVSVMETAGEGGAWGIALLAAYRKNKTEGESLASYLEEQVFAKEESVQIAPDPKDVEGFEAFMDRYKEGLEIERAAVVHLH
;
A
#
# COMPACT_ATOMS: atom_id res chain seq x y z
N MET A 1 13.02 5.11 16.73
CA MET A 1 14.06 5.00 15.70
C MET A 1 14.62 3.61 15.76
N VAL A 2 14.78 2.94 14.63
CA VAL A 2 15.40 1.62 14.51
C VAL A 2 16.68 1.73 13.70
N THR A 3 17.47 0.68 13.62
CA THR A 3 18.71 0.66 12.83
C THR A 3 18.71 -0.50 11.85
N THR A 4 19.42 -0.32 10.75
CA THR A 4 19.81 -1.43 9.87
C THR A 4 20.78 -2.40 10.60
N PRO A 5 21.01 -3.62 10.09
CA PRO A 5 21.94 -4.57 10.70
C PRO A 5 23.39 -4.05 10.84
N ASP A 6 23.80 -3.10 10.01
CA ASP A 6 25.10 -2.41 10.05
C ASP A 6 25.08 -1.09 10.84
N GLY A 7 23.98 -0.78 11.53
CA GLY A 7 23.87 0.32 12.49
C GLY A 7 23.43 1.66 11.92
N MET A 8 23.03 1.73 10.66
CA MET A 8 22.51 2.97 10.07
C MET A 8 21.13 3.30 10.63
N PRO A 9 20.82 4.58 10.94
CA PRO A 9 19.51 4.96 11.45
C PRO A 9 18.41 4.80 10.41
N VAL A 10 17.24 4.33 10.86
CA VAL A 10 16.05 4.15 10.02
C VAL A 10 14.87 4.87 10.67
N ALA A 11 14.21 5.75 9.92
CA ALA A 11 12.90 6.27 10.26
C ALA A 11 11.84 5.23 9.86
N MET A 12 10.90 4.94 10.76
CA MET A 12 9.80 4.03 10.49
C MET A 12 8.48 4.80 10.46
N VAL A 13 7.78 4.72 9.32
CA VAL A 13 6.37 5.09 9.21
C VAL A 13 5.54 3.82 9.31
N HIS A 14 4.64 3.76 10.26
CA HIS A 14 3.81 2.59 10.51
C HIS A 14 2.34 2.96 10.38
N SER A 15 1.60 2.22 9.55
CA SER A 15 0.13 2.21 9.53
C SER A 15 -0.37 0.86 10.02
N GLN A 16 -1.43 0.87 10.82
CA GLN A 16 -2.00 -0.36 11.40
C GLN A 16 -3.02 -1.01 10.48
N ASN A 17 -3.64 -0.23 9.60
CA ASN A 17 -4.67 -0.68 8.70
C ASN A 17 -4.19 -0.56 7.24
N CYS A 18 -4.41 -1.61 6.45
CA CYS A 18 -4.02 -1.63 5.04
C CYS A 18 -5.11 -2.34 4.22
N THR A 19 -4.89 -3.60 3.82
CA THR A 19 -5.74 -4.31 2.86
C THR A 19 -6.81 -5.20 3.49
N SER A 20 -7.00 -5.20 4.80
CA SER A 20 -7.95 -6.10 5.48
C SER A 20 -9.39 -5.84 5.03
N ASP A 21 -9.81 -4.58 4.94
CA ASP A 21 -11.13 -4.20 4.45
C ASP A 21 -11.30 -4.50 2.97
N LEU A 22 -10.29 -4.20 2.16
CA LEU A 22 -10.28 -4.56 0.74
C LEU A 22 -10.45 -6.08 0.53
N ASN A 23 -9.83 -6.91 1.37
CA ASN A 23 -10.00 -8.36 1.32
C ASN A 23 -11.44 -8.79 1.66
N ALA A 24 -12.10 -8.12 2.60
CA ALA A 24 -13.50 -8.37 2.91
C ALA A 24 -14.40 -8.07 1.70
N TRP A 25 -14.18 -6.96 1.01
CA TRP A 25 -14.89 -6.62 -0.22
C TRP A 25 -14.62 -7.61 -1.36
N VAL A 26 -13.38 -8.04 -1.56
CA VAL A 26 -13.05 -9.08 -2.56
C VAL A 26 -13.78 -10.38 -2.24
N ASN A 27 -13.88 -10.77 -0.97
CA ASN A 27 -14.65 -11.94 -0.55
C ASN A 27 -16.15 -11.77 -0.83
N LEU A 28 -16.72 -10.59 -0.58
CA LEU A 28 -18.11 -10.30 -0.91
C LEU A 28 -18.36 -10.43 -2.42
N PHE A 29 -17.45 -9.95 -3.27
CA PHE A 29 -17.55 -10.16 -4.72
C PHE A 29 -17.45 -11.62 -5.11
N ARG A 30 -16.63 -12.42 -4.42
CA ARG A 30 -16.58 -13.88 -4.62
C ARG A 30 -17.93 -14.53 -4.30
N GLU A 31 -18.51 -14.25 -3.14
CA GLU A 31 -19.81 -14.78 -2.73
C GLU A 31 -20.91 -14.40 -3.73
N ASN A 32 -20.88 -13.16 -4.23
CA ASN A 32 -21.80 -12.71 -5.27
C ASN A 32 -21.67 -13.56 -6.55
N LEU A 33 -20.46 -13.81 -7.04
CA LEU A 33 -20.22 -14.65 -8.23
C LEU A 33 -20.70 -16.10 -7.99
N GLU A 34 -20.37 -16.67 -6.83
CA GLU A 34 -20.77 -18.02 -6.45
C GLU A 34 -22.29 -18.17 -6.37
N SER A 35 -23.02 -17.13 -5.94
CA SER A 35 -24.50 -17.12 -5.91
C SER A 35 -25.12 -17.24 -7.31
N PHE A 36 -24.40 -16.84 -8.35
CA PHE A 36 -24.76 -17.05 -9.76
C PHE A 36 -24.16 -18.31 -10.38
N GLY A 37 -23.56 -19.19 -9.56
CA GLY A 37 -22.92 -20.42 -10.01
C GLY A 37 -21.57 -20.24 -10.71
N VAL A 38 -20.99 -19.04 -10.65
CA VAL A 38 -19.69 -18.71 -11.23
C VAL A 38 -18.59 -18.94 -10.20
N LYS A 39 -17.64 -19.82 -10.52
CA LYS A 39 -16.45 -20.04 -9.67
C LYS A 39 -15.24 -19.40 -10.31
N VAL A 40 -14.53 -18.58 -9.55
CA VAL A 40 -13.29 -17.90 -9.97
C VAL A 40 -12.21 -18.21 -8.94
N ASP A 41 -11.01 -18.58 -9.39
CA ASP A 41 -9.89 -18.77 -8.49
C ASP A 41 -9.44 -17.43 -7.88
N THR A 42 -8.79 -17.51 -6.72
CA THR A 42 -8.41 -16.34 -5.92
C THR A 42 -7.50 -15.38 -6.69
N ASN A 43 -6.51 -15.88 -7.41
CA ASN A 43 -5.55 -15.01 -8.12
C ASN A 43 -6.21 -14.27 -9.28
N THR A 44 -7.07 -14.97 -10.04
CA THR A 44 -7.86 -14.35 -11.12
C THR A 44 -8.80 -13.29 -10.57
N LEU A 45 -9.48 -13.54 -9.44
CA LEU A 45 -10.38 -12.57 -8.82
C LEU A 45 -9.64 -11.30 -8.38
N TYR A 46 -8.57 -11.44 -7.60
CA TYR A 46 -7.75 -10.29 -7.19
C TYR A 46 -7.16 -9.57 -8.40
N GLY A 47 -6.58 -10.31 -9.34
CA GLY A 47 -6.01 -9.74 -10.56
C GLY A 47 -7.02 -8.92 -11.35
N THR A 48 -8.23 -9.43 -11.54
CA THR A 48 -9.31 -8.75 -12.26
C THR A 48 -9.75 -7.46 -11.53
N LEU A 49 -10.04 -7.56 -10.22
CA LEU A 49 -10.52 -6.42 -9.46
C LEU A 49 -9.45 -5.33 -9.29
N TYR A 50 -8.21 -5.71 -9.04
CA TYR A 50 -7.10 -4.76 -8.89
C TYR A 50 -6.79 -4.04 -10.21
N ASN A 51 -6.74 -4.78 -11.33
CA ASN A 51 -6.55 -4.15 -12.65
C ASN A 51 -7.74 -3.26 -13.01
N LYS A 52 -8.97 -3.61 -12.61
CA LYS A 52 -10.15 -2.77 -12.80
C LYS A 52 -10.02 -1.42 -12.12
N ALA A 53 -9.35 -1.34 -10.97
CA ALA A 53 -9.08 -0.08 -10.29
C ALA A 53 -8.28 0.92 -11.15
N LEU A 54 -7.44 0.45 -12.07
CA LEU A 54 -6.63 1.32 -12.94
C LEU A 54 -7.47 2.06 -14.00
N GLU A 55 -8.70 1.62 -14.23
CA GLU A 55 -9.65 2.28 -15.15
C GLU A 55 -10.48 3.38 -14.46
N GLY A 56 -10.36 3.52 -13.15
CA GLY A 56 -11.10 4.52 -12.37
C GLY A 56 -10.61 5.94 -12.60
N ASP A 57 -11.47 6.91 -12.27
CA ASP A 57 -11.10 8.32 -12.23
C ASP A 57 -9.91 8.52 -11.28
N ALA A 58 -9.02 9.45 -11.62
CA ALA A 58 -7.78 9.65 -10.87
C ALA A 58 -8.01 9.92 -9.37
N ASP A 59 -9.09 10.63 -9.04
CA ASP A 59 -9.53 10.96 -7.67
C ASP A 59 -10.53 9.96 -7.08
N CYS A 60 -10.73 8.79 -7.69
CA CYS A 60 -11.72 7.78 -7.30
C CYS A 60 -13.19 8.21 -7.46
N GLY A 61 -13.48 9.24 -8.28
CA GLY A 61 -14.84 9.69 -8.56
C GLY A 61 -15.61 10.18 -7.33
N GLY A 62 -14.94 10.76 -6.35
CA GLY A 62 -15.55 11.29 -5.14
C GLY A 62 -15.90 10.24 -4.07
N LEU A 63 -15.47 9.00 -4.21
CA LEU A 63 -15.70 7.95 -3.21
C LEU A 63 -14.71 8.07 -2.04
N LEU A 64 -15.14 7.69 -0.84
CA LEU A 64 -14.35 7.79 0.39
C LEU A 64 -14.56 6.57 1.29
N PRO A 65 -13.73 5.53 1.19
CA PRO A 65 -13.67 4.46 2.18
C PRO A 65 -12.65 4.76 3.28
N TYR A 66 -12.91 4.23 4.49
CA TYR A 66 -11.93 4.04 5.56
C TYR A 66 -11.79 2.55 5.83
N CYS A 67 -10.55 2.08 5.91
CA CYS A 67 -10.22 0.66 6.13
C CYS A 67 -9.88 0.34 7.60
N TYR A 68 -10.32 1.15 8.55
CA TYR A 68 -9.95 1.07 9.96
C TYR A 68 -10.68 -0.06 10.69
N PHE A 69 -10.05 -1.23 10.79
CA PHE A 69 -10.48 -2.32 11.67
C PHE A 69 -10.00 -2.15 13.10
N SER A 70 -8.98 -1.36 13.31
CA SER A 70 -8.39 -1.03 14.60
C SER A 70 -8.05 0.45 14.64
N GLY A 71 -7.50 0.91 15.76
CA GLY A 71 -6.97 2.25 15.85
C GLY A 71 -5.88 2.53 14.79
N GLU A 72 -5.67 3.79 14.50
CA GLU A 72 -4.63 4.26 13.58
C GLU A 72 -3.91 5.47 14.20
N HIS A 73 -2.69 5.26 14.64
CA HIS A 73 -1.97 6.26 15.43
C HIS A 73 -1.68 7.55 14.68
N ILE A 74 -1.40 7.46 13.38
CA ILE A 74 -1.09 8.64 12.57
C ILE A 74 -2.28 9.60 12.44
N THR A 75 -3.50 9.08 12.59
CA THR A 75 -4.75 9.86 12.57
C THR A 75 -5.40 10.01 13.94
N HIS A 76 -4.71 9.59 15.00
CA HIS A 76 -5.16 9.70 16.40
C HIS A 76 -6.46 8.96 16.72
N PHE A 77 -6.62 7.75 16.16
CA PHE A 77 -7.71 6.85 16.49
C PHE A 77 -7.20 5.68 17.35
N GLU A 78 -7.86 5.40 18.47
CA GLU A 78 -7.60 4.22 19.30
C GLU A 78 -8.42 3.01 18.84
N GLU A 79 -9.57 3.24 18.21
CA GLU A 79 -10.44 2.26 17.58
C GLU A 79 -10.77 2.71 16.16
N GLY A 80 -11.26 1.80 15.31
CA GLY A 80 -11.71 2.11 13.96
C GLY A 80 -13.05 1.46 13.63
N ARG A 81 -13.68 1.95 12.57
CA ARG A 81 -14.87 1.37 11.95
C ARG A 81 -14.67 1.38 10.43
N PRO A 82 -14.66 0.22 9.76
CA PRO A 82 -14.62 0.23 8.30
C PRO A 82 -15.85 0.94 7.75
N LEU A 83 -15.63 1.98 6.97
CA LEU A 83 -16.70 2.83 6.43
C LEU A 83 -16.59 2.97 4.92
N PHE A 84 -17.73 3.16 4.27
CA PHE A 84 -17.80 3.57 2.88
C PHE A 84 -18.78 4.73 2.73
N ALA A 85 -18.26 5.91 2.44
CA ALA A 85 -19.05 7.13 2.28
C ALA A 85 -19.01 7.61 0.82
N ARG A 86 -20.11 8.22 0.38
CA ARG A 86 -20.23 8.86 -0.92
C ARG A 86 -21.29 9.94 -0.90
N THR A 87 -21.15 10.92 -1.76
CA THR A 87 -22.17 11.95 -2.03
C THR A 87 -23.09 11.53 -3.20
N PRO A 88 -24.25 12.15 -3.38
CA PRO A 88 -25.17 11.82 -4.48
C PRO A 88 -24.58 11.97 -5.87
N ASP A 89 -23.59 12.86 -6.03
CA ASP A 89 -22.91 13.17 -7.29
C ASP A 89 -21.64 12.34 -7.52
N SER A 90 -21.27 11.48 -6.58
CA SER A 90 -20.12 10.57 -6.75
C SER A 90 -20.33 9.59 -7.90
N LYS A 91 -19.27 9.31 -8.64
CA LYS A 91 -19.27 8.31 -9.72
C LYS A 91 -19.07 6.91 -9.17
N PHE A 92 -20.14 6.28 -8.74
CA PHE A 92 -20.13 4.94 -8.15
C PHE A 92 -20.03 3.85 -9.22
N THR A 93 -18.82 3.48 -9.59
CA THR A 93 -18.49 2.39 -10.52
C THR A 93 -17.55 1.39 -9.84
N LEU A 94 -17.49 0.15 -10.35
CA LEU A 94 -16.57 -0.86 -9.82
C LEU A 94 -15.11 -0.39 -9.90
N ALA A 95 -14.73 0.31 -10.97
CA ALA A 95 -13.38 0.85 -11.13
C ALA A 95 -13.04 1.88 -10.06
N ASN A 96 -13.90 2.86 -9.83
CA ASN A 96 -13.72 3.87 -8.78
C ASN A 96 -13.78 3.27 -7.38
N PHE A 97 -14.69 2.32 -7.15
CA PHE A 97 -14.79 1.59 -5.89
C PHE A 97 -13.48 0.88 -5.55
N MET A 98 -12.96 0.06 -6.46
CA MET A 98 -11.71 -0.68 -6.25
C MET A 98 -10.51 0.26 -6.10
N ARG A 99 -10.46 1.34 -6.90
CA ARG A 99 -9.40 2.34 -6.78
C ARG A 99 -9.42 3.04 -5.42
N SER A 100 -10.58 3.45 -4.92
CA SER A 100 -10.71 4.11 -3.62
C SER A 100 -10.29 3.21 -2.47
N HIS A 101 -10.59 1.91 -2.53
CA HIS A 101 -10.12 0.94 -1.53
C HIS A 101 -8.61 0.67 -1.59
N LEU A 102 -8.00 0.72 -2.77
CA LEU A 102 -6.54 0.69 -2.89
C LEU A 102 -5.92 1.97 -2.33
N PHE A 103 -6.52 3.12 -2.57
CA PHE A 103 -6.02 4.42 -2.08
C PHE A 103 -6.12 4.50 -0.55
N THR A 104 -7.26 4.15 0.04
CA THR A 104 -7.41 4.16 1.50
C THR A 104 -6.45 3.19 2.20
N SER A 105 -6.11 2.07 1.55
CA SER A 105 -5.15 1.09 2.09
C SER A 105 -3.75 1.67 2.35
N VAL A 106 -3.41 2.77 1.70
CA VAL A 106 -2.13 3.49 1.87
C VAL A 106 -2.31 4.92 2.36
N GLY A 107 -3.55 5.34 2.67
CA GLY A 107 -3.87 6.69 3.10
C GLY A 107 -3.16 7.10 4.40
N ALA A 108 -3.22 6.28 5.44
CA ALA A 108 -2.51 6.51 6.69
C ALA A 108 -0.98 6.51 6.50
N LEU A 109 -0.46 5.58 5.69
CA LEU A 109 0.95 5.57 5.31
C LEU A 109 1.36 6.89 4.64
N LYS A 110 0.54 7.39 3.71
CA LYS A 110 0.79 8.67 3.04
C LYS A 110 0.91 9.83 4.03
N LEU A 111 0.04 9.92 5.03
CA LEU A 111 0.11 10.95 6.05
C LEU A 111 1.43 10.90 6.83
N GLY A 112 1.87 9.71 7.21
CA GLY A 112 3.15 9.54 7.88
C GLY A 112 4.35 9.80 6.96
N MET A 113 4.27 9.44 5.68
CA MET A 113 5.31 9.76 4.70
C MET A 113 5.41 11.26 4.43
N ASP A 114 4.31 12.00 4.48
CA ASP A 114 4.31 13.45 4.28
C ASP A 114 5.12 14.17 5.36
N ILE A 115 5.16 13.67 6.59
CA ILE A 115 6.05 14.19 7.64
C ILE A 115 7.51 14.09 7.17
N LEU A 116 7.94 12.94 6.68
CA LEU A 116 9.31 12.76 6.19
C LEU A 116 9.61 13.59 4.94
N LEU A 117 8.70 13.59 3.97
CA LEU A 117 8.93 14.18 2.66
C LEU A 117 8.73 15.71 2.65
N LYS A 118 7.70 16.22 3.35
CA LYS A 118 7.30 17.63 3.30
C LYS A 118 7.81 18.44 4.49
N GLU A 119 7.80 17.87 5.71
CA GLU A 119 8.21 18.60 6.91
C GLU A 119 9.71 18.44 7.17
N GLU A 120 10.24 17.22 7.07
CA GLU A 120 11.67 16.92 7.30
C GLU A 120 12.53 17.04 6.02
N GLY A 121 11.91 17.22 4.85
CA GLY A 121 12.58 17.44 3.58
C GLY A 121 13.43 16.23 3.09
N VAL A 122 13.09 15.03 3.51
CA VAL A 122 13.78 13.81 3.09
C VAL A 122 13.52 13.56 1.61
N VAL A 123 14.58 13.35 0.84
CA VAL A 123 14.51 12.97 -0.58
C VAL A 123 14.52 11.45 -0.68
N VAL A 124 13.54 10.90 -1.37
CA VAL A 124 13.44 9.46 -1.63
C VAL A 124 13.73 9.20 -3.10
N ASP A 125 14.86 8.55 -3.40
CA ASP A 125 15.26 8.23 -4.77
C ASP A 125 14.40 7.12 -5.37
N LYS A 126 14.07 6.11 -4.56
CA LYS A 126 13.20 4.99 -4.94
C LYS A 126 12.61 4.30 -3.71
N LEU A 127 11.50 3.61 -3.93
CA LEU A 127 10.90 2.72 -2.95
C LEU A 127 11.02 1.27 -3.42
N LEU A 128 11.24 0.37 -2.46
CA LEU A 128 11.19 -1.07 -2.70
C LEU A 128 9.89 -1.61 -2.09
N GLY A 129 8.99 -2.09 -2.94
CA GLY A 129 7.71 -2.66 -2.54
C GLY A 129 7.80 -4.14 -2.21
N HIS A 130 7.29 -4.54 -1.04
CA HIS A 130 7.21 -5.93 -0.61
C HIS A 130 5.83 -6.24 -0.04
N GLY A 131 5.41 -7.51 -0.10
CA GLY A 131 4.18 -8.00 0.52
C GLY A 131 2.98 -8.09 -0.42
N GLY A 132 1.84 -8.48 0.16
CA GLY A 132 0.62 -8.83 -0.58
C GLY A 132 0.05 -7.72 -1.46
N PHE A 133 0.21 -6.47 -1.07
CA PHE A 133 -0.25 -5.31 -1.82
C PHE A 133 0.37 -5.22 -3.23
N PHE A 134 1.58 -5.75 -3.40
CA PHE A 134 2.32 -5.74 -4.66
C PHE A 134 2.18 -7.03 -5.49
N LYS A 135 1.42 -8.04 -5.02
CA LYS A 135 1.27 -9.33 -5.74
C LYS A 135 0.60 -9.18 -7.11
N THR A 136 -0.35 -8.25 -7.27
CA THR A 136 -0.90 -7.94 -8.59
C THR A 136 0.05 -7.02 -9.33
N LYS A 137 0.68 -7.55 -10.37
CA LYS A 137 1.75 -6.88 -11.12
C LYS A 137 1.36 -5.46 -11.55
N GLY A 138 2.15 -4.48 -11.16
CA GLY A 138 2.02 -3.09 -11.55
C GLY A 138 0.97 -2.28 -10.76
N VAL A 139 -0.07 -2.89 -10.20
CA VAL A 139 -1.18 -2.14 -9.58
C VAL A 139 -0.73 -1.48 -8.27
N GLY A 140 -0.23 -2.25 -7.30
CA GLY A 140 0.26 -1.71 -6.04
C GLY A 140 1.40 -0.70 -6.23
N GLN A 141 2.27 -0.94 -7.23
CA GLN A 141 3.36 -0.02 -7.57
C GLN A 141 2.82 1.34 -8.04
N LYS A 142 1.83 1.36 -8.94
CA LYS A 142 1.22 2.61 -9.44
C LYS A 142 0.54 3.39 -8.32
N VAL A 143 -0.21 2.70 -7.47
CA VAL A 143 -0.88 3.33 -6.31
C VAL A 143 0.15 3.91 -5.34
N MET A 144 1.19 3.16 -5.00
CA MET A 144 2.23 3.63 -4.10
C MET A 144 3.05 4.77 -4.72
N ALA A 145 3.38 4.67 -6.00
CA ALA A 145 4.10 5.73 -6.72
C ALA A 145 3.28 7.04 -6.75
N ALA A 146 1.96 6.95 -6.95
CA ALA A 146 1.06 8.10 -6.86
C ALA A 146 1.02 8.68 -5.45
N ALA A 147 0.93 7.82 -4.42
CA ALA A 147 0.85 8.26 -3.03
C ALA A 147 2.08 9.02 -2.54
N VAL A 148 3.29 8.57 -2.91
CA VAL A 148 4.55 9.13 -2.40
C VAL A 148 5.29 9.99 -3.41
N ASN A 149 4.79 10.09 -4.64
CA ASN A 149 5.40 10.80 -5.76
C ASN A 149 6.89 10.42 -5.97
N ALA A 150 7.17 9.11 -5.90
CA ALA A 150 8.51 8.57 -6.09
C ALA A 150 8.44 7.23 -6.84
N PRO A 151 9.52 6.83 -7.56
CA PRO A 151 9.55 5.55 -8.25
C PRO A 151 9.46 4.37 -7.29
N VAL A 152 8.67 3.35 -7.67
CA VAL A 152 8.49 2.12 -6.88
C VAL A 152 9.01 0.93 -7.67
N SER A 153 9.95 0.22 -7.09
CA SER A 153 10.51 -1.03 -7.61
C SER A 153 9.96 -2.23 -6.84
N VAL A 154 9.66 -3.31 -7.55
CA VAL A 154 9.26 -4.59 -6.96
C VAL A 154 10.11 -5.68 -7.58
N MET A 155 10.70 -6.53 -6.73
CA MET A 155 11.45 -7.70 -7.14
C MET A 155 10.52 -8.91 -7.25
N GLU A 156 10.91 -9.94 -8.02
CA GLU A 156 10.11 -11.18 -8.13
C GLU A 156 9.92 -11.88 -6.77
N THR A 157 10.89 -11.75 -5.87
CA THR A 157 10.89 -12.30 -4.50
C THR A 157 10.08 -11.47 -3.49
N ALA A 158 9.43 -10.38 -3.92
CA ALA A 158 8.78 -9.40 -3.04
C ALA A 158 7.62 -9.96 -2.17
N GLY A 159 7.09 -11.15 -2.49
CA GLY A 159 5.97 -11.73 -1.74
C GLY A 159 6.28 -12.14 -0.30
N GLU A 160 7.56 -12.41 0.02
CA GLU A 160 7.99 -13.01 1.30
C GLU A 160 9.17 -12.24 1.94
N GLY A 161 9.18 -10.91 1.80
CA GLY A 161 10.32 -10.04 2.13
C GLY A 161 10.91 -10.21 3.53
N GLY A 162 10.09 -10.40 4.56
CA GLY A 162 10.58 -10.56 5.94
C GLY A 162 11.37 -11.86 6.15
N ALA A 163 10.80 -13.00 5.77
CA ALA A 163 11.45 -14.31 5.87
C ALA A 163 12.71 -14.37 4.99
N TRP A 164 12.63 -13.83 3.78
CA TRP A 164 13.75 -13.71 2.87
C TRP A 164 14.88 -12.87 3.46
N GLY A 165 14.60 -11.69 4.02
CA GLY A 165 15.60 -10.82 4.63
C GLY A 165 16.36 -11.49 5.78
N ILE A 166 15.67 -12.20 6.67
CA ILE A 166 16.31 -12.95 7.76
C ILE A 166 17.19 -14.08 7.22
N ALA A 167 16.75 -14.81 6.18
CA ALA A 167 17.54 -15.84 5.54
C ALA A 167 18.82 -15.27 4.89
N LEU A 168 18.74 -14.09 4.28
CA LEU A 168 19.91 -13.40 3.71
C LEU A 168 20.92 -12.99 4.77
N LEU A 169 20.48 -12.49 5.93
CA LEU A 169 21.38 -12.16 7.04
C LEU A 169 22.09 -13.41 7.59
N ALA A 170 21.38 -14.53 7.70
CA ALA A 170 21.99 -15.79 8.11
C ALA A 170 22.99 -16.31 7.07
N ALA A 171 22.67 -16.21 5.80
CA ALA A 171 23.55 -16.57 4.69
C ALA A 171 24.81 -15.70 4.66
N TYR A 172 24.67 -14.37 4.78
CA TYR A 172 25.79 -13.44 4.90
C TYR A 172 26.72 -13.82 6.03
N ARG A 173 26.17 -14.03 7.25
CA ARG A 173 27.00 -14.41 8.41
C ARG A 173 27.83 -15.67 8.17
N LYS A 174 27.28 -16.63 7.42
CA LYS A 174 27.94 -17.91 7.14
C LYS A 174 28.96 -17.82 6.00
N ASN A 175 28.64 -17.06 4.96
CA ASN A 175 29.34 -17.13 3.68
C ASN A 175 30.23 -15.92 3.37
N LYS A 176 30.10 -14.82 4.14
CA LYS A 176 30.91 -13.60 3.89
C LYS A 176 32.40 -13.89 3.95
N THR A 177 33.15 -13.23 3.07
CA THR A 177 34.61 -13.19 3.13
C THR A 177 35.10 -12.22 4.20
N GLU A 178 36.37 -12.31 4.57
CA GLU A 178 36.95 -11.39 5.54
C GLU A 178 36.94 -9.94 5.00
N GLY A 179 36.37 -9.02 5.79
CA GLY A 179 36.24 -7.61 5.39
C GLY A 179 35.05 -7.30 4.46
N GLU A 180 34.30 -8.29 3.99
CA GLU A 180 33.14 -8.05 3.13
C GLU A 180 31.98 -7.41 3.91
N SER A 181 31.48 -6.27 3.43
CA SER A 181 30.30 -5.61 4.01
C SER A 181 29.00 -6.31 3.64
N LEU A 182 27.93 -6.12 4.43
CA LEU A 182 26.62 -6.62 4.08
C LEU A 182 26.12 -6.04 2.76
N ALA A 183 26.37 -4.75 2.52
CA ALA A 183 25.97 -4.09 1.28
C ALA A 183 26.63 -4.73 0.05
N SER A 184 27.95 -4.93 0.09
CA SER A 184 28.70 -5.58 -1.01
C SER A 184 28.21 -7.02 -1.25
N TYR A 185 28.03 -7.79 -0.18
CA TYR A 185 27.50 -9.15 -0.28
C TYR A 185 26.11 -9.20 -0.96
N LEU A 186 25.20 -8.30 -0.54
CA LEU A 186 23.86 -8.24 -1.11
C LEU A 186 23.90 -7.80 -2.59
N GLU A 187 24.69 -6.78 -2.92
CA GLU A 187 24.78 -6.24 -4.27
C GLU A 187 25.42 -7.23 -5.25
N GLU A 188 26.54 -7.84 -4.87
CA GLU A 188 27.33 -8.66 -5.79
C GLU A 188 26.90 -10.13 -5.83
N GLN A 189 26.40 -10.68 -4.73
CA GLN A 189 26.09 -12.12 -4.65
C GLN A 189 24.61 -12.44 -4.65
N VAL A 190 23.76 -11.53 -4.16
CA VAL A 190 22.34 -11.79 -4.04
C VAL A 190 21.55 -11.11 -5.17
N PHE A 191 21.71 -9.80 -5.31
CA PHE A 191 20.89 -8.99 -6.22
C PHE A 191 21.56 -8.71 -7.58
N ALA A 192 22.79 -9.18 -7.81
CA ALA A 192 23.53 -8.94 -9.06
C ALA A 192 22.79 -9.39 -10.34
N LYS A 193 21.87 -10.35 -10.21
CA LYS A 193 21.09 -10.92 -11.34
C LYS A 193 19.59 -10.71 -11.20
N GLU A 194 19.15 -10.03 -10.15
CA GLU A 194 17.72 -9.78 -9.95
C GLU A 194 17.24 -8.62 -10.83
N GLU A 195 16.24 -8.91 -11.63
CA GLU A 195 15.50 -7.89 -12.37
C GLU A 195 14.45 -7.27 -11.47
N SER A 196 14.51 -5.97 -11.26
CA SER A 196 13.44 -5.21 -10.61
C SER A 196 12.62 -4.48 -11.65
N VAL A 197 11.30 -4.57 -11.57
CA VAL A 197 10.41 -3.74 -12.37
C VAL A 197 10.15 -2.45 -11.61
N GLN A 198 10.60 -1.32 -12.16
CA GLN A 198 10.37 0.00 -11.60
C GLN A 198 9.22 0.71 -12.33
N ILE A 199 8.34 1.34 -11.58
CA ILE A 199 7.26 2.20 -12.10
C ILE A 199 7.45 3.61 -11.53
N ALA A 200 7.57 4.58 -12.41
CA ALA A 200 7.59 6.00 -12.04
C ALA A 200 6.15 6.51 -11.74
N PRO A 201 6.01 7.55 -10.90
CA PRO A 201 4.72 8.18 -10.68
C PRO A 201 4.16 8.81 -11.95
N ASP A 202 2.87 8.62 -12.20
CA ASP A 202 2.13 9.34 -13.24
C ASP A 202 1.60 10.64 -12.62
N PRO A 203 1.87 11.82 -13.20
CA PRO A 203 1.44 13.10 -12.65
C PRO A 203 -0.07 13.20 -12.41
N LYS A 204 -0.88 12.63 -13.31
CA LYS A 204 -2.34 12.60 -13.18
C LYS A 204 -2.78 11.75 -11.98
N ASP A 205 -2.12 10.62 -11.76
CA ASP A 205 -2.42 9.75 -10.62
C ASP A 205 -1.95 10.38 -9.30
N VAL A 206 -0.83 11.10 -9.30
CA VAL A 206 -0.36 11.88 -8.13
C VAL A 206 -1.37 12.96 -7.76
N GLU A 207 -1.80 13.78 -8.72
CA GLU A 207 -2.81 14.82 -8.50
C GLU A 207 -4.14 14.23 -8.01
N GLY A 208 -4.58 13.12 -8.61
CA GLY A 208 -5.79 12.41 -8.19
C GLY A 208 -5.67 11.82 -6.79
N PHE A 209 -4.50 11.31 -6.42
CA PHE A 209 -4.26 10.79 -5.08
C PHE A 209 -4.27 11.91 -4.03
N GLU A 210 -3.66 13.06 -4.30
CA GLU A 210 -3.72 14.22 -3.39
C GLU A 210 -5.16 14.71 -3.22
N ALA A 211 -5.96 14.81 -4.29
CA ALA A 211 -7.39 15.16 -4.22
C ALA A 211 -8.20 14.14 -3.39
N PHE A 212 -7.88 12.84 -3.48
CA PHE A 212 -8.45 11.82 -2.60
C PHE A 212 -8.03 12.06 -1.15
N MET A 213 -6.76 12.36 -0.88
CA MET A 213 -6.25 12.59 0.46
C MET A 213 -6.83 13.83 1.13
N ASP A 214 -7.17 14.86 0.38
CA ASP A 214 -7.86 16.03 0.94
C ASP A 214 -9.25 15.63 1.47
N ARG A 215 -10.03 14.87 0.67
CA ARG A 215 -11.31 14.29 1.16
C ARG A 215 -11.12 13.34 2.33
N TYR A 216 -10.05 12.53 2.29
CA TYR A 216 -9.72 11.59 3.36
C TYR A 216 -9.49 12.31 4.69
N LYS A 217 -8.73 13.39 4.69
CA LYS A 217 -8.46 14.20 5.90
C LYS A 217 -9.73 14.86 6.44
N GLU A 218 -10.50 15.49 5.55
CA GLU A 218 -11.76 16.15 5.91
C GLU A 218 -12.79 15.13 6.46
N GLY A 219 -12.86 13.97 5.86
CA GLY A 219 -13.80 12.91 6.24
C GLY A 219 -13.43 12.13 7.51
N LEU A 220 -12.25 12.33 8.13
CA LEU A 220 -11.89 11.68 9.39
C LEU A 220 -12.91 11.97 10.52
N GLU A 221 -13.63 13.08 10.46
CA GLU A 221 -14.70 13.38 11.42
C GLU A 221 -15.89 12.40 11.28
N ILE A 222 -16.14 11.85 10.07
CA ILE A 222 -17.16 10.81 9.88
C ILE A 222 -16.71 9.52 10.57
N GLU A 223 -15.44 9.14 10.42
CA GLU A 223 -14.86 7.99 11.11
C GLU A 223 -14.91 8.19 12.63
N ARG A 224 -14.60 9.39 13.12
CA ARG A 224 -14.69 9.74 14.54
C ARG A 224 -16.11 9.59 15.08
N ALA A 225 -17.10 10.08 14.35
CA ALA A 225 -18.50 9.90 14.71
C ALA A 225 -18.91 8.42 14.70
N ALA A 226 -18.42 7.65 13.73
CA ALA A 226 -18.70 6.21 13.68
C ALA A 226 -18.13 5.46 14.89
N VAL A 227 -16.90 5.75 15.31
CA VAL A 227 -16.30 5.16 16.52
C VAL A 227 -17.13 5.47 17.76
N VAL A 228 -17.68 6.68 17.86
CA VAL A 228 -18.53 7.08 19.01
C VAL A 228 -19.91 6.40 19.00
N HIS A 229 -20.50 6.14 17.84
CA HIS A 229 -21.92 5.76 17.74
C HIS A 229 -22.18 4.34 17.23
N LEU A 230 -21.21 3.66 16.62
CA LEU A 230 -21.32 2.27 16.15
C LEU A 230 -20.57 1.33 17.12
N HIS A 231 -21.34 0.64 17.99
CA HIS A 231 -20.84 -0.31 18.99
C HIS A 231 -21.13 -1.75 18.60
#